data_e75fdaea484a6129ddfc4564c540ee87
#
_entry.id   e75fdaea484a6129ddfc4564c540ee87
#
_cell.length_a   1.000
_cell.length_b   1.000
_cell.length_c   1.000
_cell.angle_alpha   90.00
_cell.angle_beta   90.00
_cell.angle_gamma   90.00
#
_symmetry.space_group_name_H-M   'P 1'
#
loop_
_entity.id
_entity.type
_entity.pdbx_description
1 polymer ?
#
loop_
_entity_poly.entity_id
_entity_poly.type
_entity_poly.pdbx_seq_one_letter_code
_entity_poly.pdbx_strand_id
1 'polypeptide(L)'
;MNCLHILSSEYPPDVGGVADYTRQVADALARAGEEIHVWTSAARETSEASGVQVHPDPGRFRPSDLRKLGARLDEFPSPRRILVQWVPHGYGYRSMNLWFCLWLATRARAGDRIELMVHEPFLRFQLGPLRHICMALVHRVMTIVLMGAASRVWVAIPAWESKLRPYAR
;
A
#
# COMPACT_ATOMS: atom_id res chain seq x y z
N MET A 1 -16.26 -16.33 2.81
CA MET A 1 -15.19 -16.02 1.84
C MET A 1 -14.27 -15.00 2.48
N ASN A 2 -12.96 -15.16 2.35
CA ASN A 2 -12.02 -14.14 2.85
C ASN A 2 -11.88 -13.07 1.78
N CYS A 3 -12.30 -11.85 2.09
CA CYS A 3 -12.13 -10.69 1.21
C CYS A 3 -10.82 -9.98 1.52
N LEU A 4 -10.00 -9.71 0.49
CA LEU A 4 -8.74 -8.99 0.60
C LEU A 4 -8.76 -7.74 -0.27
N HIS A 5 -8.47 -6.60 0.32
CA HIS A 5 -8.29 -5.32 -0.37
C HIS A 5 -6.81 -5.06 -0.57
N ILE A 6 -6.34 -4.97 -1.81
CA ILE A 6 -4.94 -4.65 -2.14
C ILE A 6 -4.87 -3.19 -2.56
N LEU A 7 -4.13 -2.38 -1.83
CA LEU A 7 -3.83 -0.99 -2.20
C LEU A 7 -2.49 -0.94 -2.92
N SER A 8 -2.49 -0.50 -4.17
CA SER A 8 -1.28 -0.35 -4.96
C SER A 8 -1.25 1.00 -5.69
N SER A 9 -0.09 1.61 -5.76
CA SER A 9 0.14 2.80 -6.57
C SER A 9 0.19 2.50 -8.07
N GLU A 10 0.49 1.24 -8.42
CA GLU A 10 0.68 0.77 -9.78
C GLU A 10 -0.06 -0.55 -9.98
N TYR A 11 -0.71 -0.70 -11.14
CA TYR A 11 -1.34 -1.95 -11.57
C TYR A 11 -1.40 -1.94 -13.11
N PRO A 12 -1.36 -3.09 -13.79
CA PRO A 12 -1.51 -3.09 -15.23
C PRO A 12 -2.74 -2.30 -15.72
N PRO A 13 -2.63 -1.54 -16.83
CA PRO A 13 -1.59 -1.62 -17.87
C PRO A 13 -0.30 -0.84 -17.58
N ASP A 14 -0.12 -0.24 -16.40
CA ASP A 14 1.16 0.39 -16.04
C ASP A 14 2.30 -0.63 -16.09
N VAL A 15 3.43 -0.21 -16.65
CA VAL A 15 4.63 -1.04 -16.73
C VAL A 15 5.50 -0.80 -15.50
N GLY A 16 5.66 -1.82 -14.66
CA GLY A 16 6.47 -1.70 -13.44
C GLY A 16 6.51 -2.99 -12.63
N GLY A 17 7.62 -3.18 -11.90
CA GLY A 17 7.79 -4.37 -11.07
C GLY A 17 6.73 -4.53 -9.98
N VAL A 18 6.25 -3.42 -9.41
CA VAL A 18 5.18 -3.42 -8.41
C VAL A 18 3.84 -3.76 -9.05
N ALA A 19 3.57 -3.24 -10.27
CA ALA A 19 2.36 -3.54 -11.02
C ALA A 19 2.26 -5.04 -11.32
N ASP A 20 3.32 -5.63 -11.90
CA ASP A 20 3.38 -7.04 -12.24
C ASP A 20 3.29 -7.94 -11.00
N TYR A 21 4.02 -7.58 -9.94
CA TYR A 21 3.96 -8.32 -8.67
C TYR A 21 2.55 -8.28 -8.07
N THR A 22 1.92 -7.11 -8.03
CA THR A 22 0.56 -6.95 -7.50
C THR A 22 -0.44 -7.80 -8.25
N ARG A 23 -0.37 -7.83 -9.58
CA ARG A 23 -1.21 -8.68 -10.43
C ARG A 23 -0.99 -10.15 -10.12
N GLN A 24 0.27 -10.62 -10.08
CA GLN A 24 0.59 -12.02 -9.80
C GLN A 24 0.04 -12.47 -8.43
N VAL A 25 0.18 -11.63 -7.40
CA VAL A 25 -0.35 -11.92 -6.06
C VAL A 25 -1.88 -11.95 -6.08
N ALA A 26 -2.52 -10.97 -6.70
CA ALA A 26 -3.98 -10.90 -6.80
C ALA A 26 -4.54 -12.13 -7.53
N ASP A 27 -3.97 -12.49 -8.70
CA ASP A 27 -4.39 -13.65 -9.48
C ASP A 27 -4.17 -14.98 -8.73
N ALA A 28 -3.06 -15.11 -8.01
CA ALA A 28 -2.77 -16.32 -7.24
C ALA A 28 -3.76 -16.52 -6.09
N LEU A 29 -4.08 -15.45 -5.35
CA LEU A 29 -5.03 -15.48 -4.25
C LEU A 29 -6.48 -15.69 -4.75
N ALA A 30 -6.87 -15.07 -5.87
CA ALA A 30 -8.16 -15.32 -6.49
C ALA A 30 -8.33 -16.78 -6.92
N ARG A 31 -7.29 -17.38 -7.54
CA ARG A 31 -7.27 -18.82 -7.85
C ARG A 31 -7.32 -19.72 -6.61
N ALA A 32 -6.85 -19.23 -5.47
CA ALA A 32 -6.96 -19.93 -4.17
C ALA A 32 -8.35 -19.75 -3.52
N GLY A 33 -9.28 -19.03 -4.16
CA GLY A 33 -10.67 -18.85 -3.71
C GLY A 33 -10.89 -17.67 -2.78
N GLU A 34 -9.93 -16.73 -2.68
CA GLU A 34 -10.15 -15.45 -2.00
C GLU A 34 -10.86 -14.46 -2.92
N GLU A 35 -11.73 -13.61 -2.35
CA GLU A 35 -12.32 -12.46 -3.05
C GLU A 35 -11.32 -11.31 -3.02
N ILE A 36 -10.90 -10.84 -4.21
CA ILE A 36 -9.80 -9.88 -4.33
C ILE A 36 -10.28 -8.57 -4.94
N HIS A 37 -10.06 -7.47 -4.22
CA HIS A 37 -10.28 -6.10 -4.67
C HIS A 37 -8.95 -5.34 -4.74
N VAL A 38 -8.56 -4.92 -5.93
CA VAL A 38 -7.36 -4.08 -6.14
C VAL A 38 -7.78 -2.62 -6.29
N TRP A 39 -7.27 -1.76 -5.43
CA TRP A 39 -7.51 -0.32 -5.42
C TRP A 39 -6.26 0.40 -5.91
N THR A 40 -6.35 1.01 -7.09
CA THR A 40 -5.19 1.62 -7.76
C THR A 40 -5.57 2.90 -8.51
N SER A 41 -4.63 3.84 -8.62
CA SER A 41 -4.83 5.06 -9.40
C SER A 41 -4.69 4.85 -10.92
N ALA A 42 -4.15 3.73 -11.34
CA ALA A 42 -3.72 3.45 -12.72
C ALA A 42 -4.79 2.79 -13.60
N ALA A 43 -5.72 2.05 -13.02
CA ALA A 43 -6.66 1.26 -13.81
C ALA A 43 -7.65 2.16 -14.58
N ARG A 44 -7.65 1.99 -15.88
CA ARG A 44 -8.65 2.59 -16.78
C ARG A 44 -9.72 1.58 -17.23
N GLU A 45 -9.47 0.29 -17.06
CA GLU A 45 -10.39 -0.78 -17.43
C GLU A 45 -10.32 -1.91 -16.39
N THR A 46 -11.47 -2.41 -16.00
CA THR A 46 -11.60 -3.58 -15.13
C THR A 46 -11.36 -4.84 -15.97
N SER A 47 -10.27 -5.54 -15.70
CA SER A 47 -10.08 -6.88 -16.24
C SER A 47 -10.82 -7.89 -15.34
N GLU A 48 -12.02 -8.26 -15.73
CA GLU A 48 -12.82 -9.28 -15.02
C GLU A 48 -12.31 -10.71 -15.27
N ALA A 49 -11.27 -10.87 -16.09
CA ALA A 49 -10.86 -12.18 -16.60
C ALA A 49 -10.26 -13.14 -15.54
N SER A 50 -9.92 -12.66 -14.35
CA SER A 50 -9.20 -13.46 -13.35
C SER A 50 -9.93 -13.63 -12.01
N GLY A 51 -11.15 -13.12 -11.85
CA GLY A 51 -11.83 -13.08 -10.54
C GLY A 51 -11.29 -11.99 -9.60
N VAL A 52 -10.50 -11.06 -10.14
CA VAL A 52 -9.98 -9.89 -9.43
C VAL A 52 -10.79 -8.66 -9.82
N GLN A 53 -11.35 -7.96 -8.83
CA GLN A 53 -12.06 -6.71 -9.05
C GLN A 53 -11.11 -5.53 -8.90
N VAL A 54 -10.96 -4.70 -9.95
CA VAL A 54 -10.05 -3.55 -9.95
C VAL A 54 -10.85 -2.25 -9.83
N HIS A 55 -10.48 -1.42 -8.86
CA HIS A 55 -11.14 -0.15 -8.55
C HIS A 55 -10.19 1.03 -8.80
N PRO A 56 -10.53 1.98 -9.68
CA PRO A 56 -9.70 3.15 -9.98
C PRO A 56 -9.91 4.31 -8.98
N ASP A 57 -10.54 4.07 -7.83
CA ASP A 57 -11.01 5.08 -6.87
C ASP A 57 -9.91 5.84 -6.08
N PRO A 58 -8.70 5.28 -5.81
CA PRO A 58 -7.72 5.95 -4.97
C PRO A 58 -7.21 7.30 -5.48
N GLY A 59 -7.45 7.62 -6.75
CA GLY A 59 -7.00 8.88 -7.33
C GLY A 59 -5.49 9.08 -7.16
N ARG A 60 -5.08 10.20 -6.55
CA ARG A 60 -3.68 10.50 -6.23
C ARG A 60 -3.36 10.34 -4.74
N PHE A 61 -4.15 9.57 -4.01
CA PHE A 61 -4.02 9.37 -2.56
C PHE A 61 -3.98 10.69 -1.75
N ARG A 62 -4.70 11.71 -2.20
CA ARG A 62 -4.89 12.96 -1.44
C ARG A 62 -5.89 12.75 -0.31
N PRO A 63 -5.94 13.61 0.72
CA PRO A 63 -6.91 13.45 1.81
C PRO A 63 -8.37 13.32 1.36
N SER A 64 -8.76 14.00 0.26
CA SER A 64 -10.09 13.85 -0.35
C SER A 64 -10.30 12.47 -0.98
N ASP A 65 -9.26 11.93 -1.63
CA ASP A 65 -9.30 10.63 -2.27
C ASP A 65 -9.33 9.52 -1.21
N LEU A 66 -8.53 9.67 -0.15
CA LEU A 66 -8.51 8.74 0.99
C LEU A 66 -9.85 8.69 1.73
N ARG A 67 -10.56 9.82 1.82
CA ARG A 67 -11.93 9.86 2.37
C ARG A 67 -12.90 9.04 1.51
N LYS A 68 -12.85 9.21 0.18
CA LYS A 68 -13.67 8.45 -0.76
C LYS A 68 -13.34 6.96 -0.69
N LEU A 69 -12.06 6.62 -0.75
CA LEU A 69 -11.58 5.24 -0.60
C LEU A 69 -12.05 4.61 0.71
N GLY A 70 -11.97 5.37 1.82
CA GLY A 70 -12.48 4.92 3.11
C GLY A 70 -13.97 4.60 3.08
N ALA A 71 -14.80 5.49 2.50
CA ALA A 71 -16.24 5.27 2.35
C ALA A 71 -16.55 4.01 1.49
N ARG A 72 -15.79 3.80 0.41
CA ARG A 72 -15.94 2.59 -0.42
C ARG A 72 -15.54 1.31 0.32
N LEU A 73 -14.43 1.36 1.08
CA LEU A 73 -14.03 0.22 1.91
C LEU A 73 -15.07 -0.08 3.00
N ASP A 74 -15.76 0.94 3.51
CA ASP A 74 -16.78 0.78 4.56
C ASP A 74 -18.07 0.10 4.07
N GLU A 75 -18.25 -0.07 2.76
CA GLU A 75 -19.30 -0.90 2.16
C GLU A 75 -19.06 -2.40 2.41
N PHE A 76 -17.84 -2.80 2.75
CA PHE A 76 -17.49 -4.20 3.03
C PHE A 76 -17.53 -4.51 4.53
N PRO A 77 -17.82 -5.77 4.91
CA PRO A 77 -17.85 -6.18 6.32
C PRO A 77 -16.50 -5.98 7.04
N SER A 78 -16.57 -5.48 8.27
CA SER A 78 -15.41 -5.37 9.18
C SER A 78 -15.22 -6.68 9.98
N PRO A 79 -13.98 -7.06 10.35
CA PRO A 79 -12.71 -6.39 10.06
C PRO A 79 -12.22 -6.66 8.63
N ARG A 80 -11.79 -5.62 7.93
CA ARG A 80 -11.27 -5.75 6.57
C ARG A 80 -9.80 -6.11 6.59
N ARG A 81 -9.37 -6.92 5.62
CA ARG A 81 -7.95 -7.20 5.37
C ARG A 81 -7.45 -6.26 4.28
N ILE A 82 -6.45 -5.47 4.57
CA ILE A 82 -5.90 -4.46 3.65
C ILE A 82 -4.41 -4.73 3.48
N LEU A 83 -4.01 -5.21 2.29
CA LEU A 83 -2.62 -5.39 1.90
C LEU A 83 -2.14 -4.17 1.11
N VAL A 84 -1.11 -3.49 1.61
CA VAL A 84 -0.52 -2.32 0.97
C VAL A 84 0.76 -2.71 0.25
N GLN A 85 0.85 -2.48 -1.05
CA GLN A 85 2.06 -2.63 -1.85
C GLN A 85 2.95 -1.39 -1.65
N TRP A 86 3.83 -1.44 -0.64
CA TRP A 86 4.52 -0.25 -0.19
C TRP A 86 5.78 0.09 -0.97
N VAL A 87 5.72 1.24 -1.66
CA VAL A 87 6.86 1.97 -2.25
C VAL A 87 6.67 3.45 -1.92
N PRO A 88 7.57 4.12 -1.21
CA PRO A 88 7.37 5.53 -0.81
C PRO A 88 7.10 6.48 -1.97
N HIS A 89 7.65 6.16 -3.15
CA HIS A 89 7.51 6.99 -4.35
C HIS A 89 6.14 6.88 -5.03
N GLY A 90 5.39 5.82 -4.79
CA GLY A 90 4.15 5.52 -5.52
C GLY A 90 2.93 6.32 -5.08
N TYR A 91 2.89 6.81 -3.85
CA TYR A 91 1.67 7.34 -3.24
C TYR A 91 1.52 8.87 -3.30
N GLY A 92 2.15 9.53 -4.25
CA GLY A 92 2.01 10.97 -4.47
C GLY A 92 2.79 11.86 -3.49
N TYR A 93 2.43 13.15 -3.42
CA TYR A 93 3.07 14.16 -2.55
C TYR A 93 4.60 14.19 -2.65
N ARG A 94 5.15 14.05 -3.86
CA ARG A 94 6.60 13.99 -4.09
C ARG A 94 7.29 12.94 -3.21
N SER A 95 6.69 11.75 -3.10
CA SER A 95 7.16 10.62 -2.27
C SER A 95 7.03 10.83 -0.74
N MET A 96 6.32 11.84 -0.29
CA MET A 96 6.20 12.18 1.15
C MET A 96 4.75 12.15 1.62
N ASN A 97 3.98 11.11 1.25
CA ASN A 97 2.56 11.03 1.61
C ASN A 97 2.34 10.52 3.04
N LEU A 98 2.65 11.35 4.02
CA LEU A 98 2.37 11.06 5.43
C LEU A 98 0.86 10.93 5.71
N TRP A 99 0.01 11.65 4.97
CA TRP A 99 -1.45 11.56 5.10
C TRP A 99 -1.97 10.15 4.81
N PHE A 100 -1.43 9.49 3.81
CA PHE A 100 -1.76 8.10 3.51
C PHE A 100 -1.36 7.17 4.66
N CYS A 101 -0.16 7.34 5.21
CA CYS A 101 0.30 6.54 6.34
C CYS A 101 -0.55 6.75 7.60
N LEU A 102 -0.91 8.00 7.90
CA LEU A 102 -1.80 8.33 9.01
C LEU A 102 -3.21 7.78 8.80
N TRP A 103 -3.74 7.85 7.57
CA TRP A 103 -5.03 7.26 7.23
C TRP A 103 -5.02 5.75 7.47
N LEU A 104 -3.99 5.02 7.03
CA LEU A 104 -3.84 3.58 7.34
C LEU A 104 -3.79 3.33 8.85
N ALA A 105 -3.12 4.18 9.61
CA ALA A 105 -3.10 4.06 11.07
C ALA A 105 -4.49 4.30 11.70
N THR A 106 -5.32 5.17 11.12
CA THR A 106 -6.72 5.33 11.58
C THR A 106 -7.56 4.10 11.24
N ARG A 107 -7.36 3.49 10.07
CA ARG A 107 -8.03 2.23 9.67
C ARG A 107 -7.67 1.09 10.62
N ALA A 108 -6.38 0.95 10.95
CA ALA A 108 -5.92 -0.05 11.91
C ALA A 108 -6.57 0.13 13.29
N ARG A 109 -6.68 1.39 13.78
CA ARG A 109 -7.37 1.69 15.05
C ARG A 109 -8.87 1.42 15.00
N ALA A 110 -9.49 1.53 13.83
CA ALA A 110 -10.89 1.20 13.60
C ALA A 110 -11.14 -0.33 13.48
N GLY A 111 -10.09 -1.15 13.57
CA GLY A 111 -10.18 -2.61 13.59
C GLY A 111 -9.82 -3.30 12.28
N ASP A 112 -9.48 -2.57 11.22
CA ASP A 112 -9.01 -3.17 9.98
C ASP A 112 -7.61 -3.79 10.16
N ARG A 113 -7.35 -4.91 9.49
CA ARG A 113 -6.07 -5.61 9.51
C ARG A 113 -5.18 -5.10 8.39
N ILE A 114 -4.21 -4.26 8.73
CA ILE A 114 -3.25 -3.70 7.76
C ILE A 114 -2.07 -4.66 7.63
N GLU A 115 -1.80 -5.10 6.40
CA GLU A 115 -0.62 -5.86 6.03
C GLU A 115 0.22 -5.03 5.06
N LEU A 116 1.54 -5.07 5.19
CA LEU A 116 2.45 -4.36 4.31
C LEU A 116 3.27 -5.37 3.50
N MET A 117 3.31 -5.18 2.18
CA MET A 117 4.32 -5.77 1.31
C MET A 117 5.31 -4.65 0.94
N VAL A 118 6.51 -4.70 1.51
CA VAL A 118 7.50 -3.63 1.36
C VAL A 118 8.46 -3.96 0.21
N HIS A 119 8.32 -3.24 -0.90
CA HIS A 119 9.22 -3.28 -2.03
C HIS A 119 10.42 -2.36 -1.82
N GLU A 120 10.18 -1.18 -1.24
CA GLU A 120 11.19 -0.23 -0.77
C GLU A 120 10.75 0.38 0.56
N PRO A 121 11.59 0.32 1.62
CA PRO A 121 11.20 0.87 2.92
C PRO A 121 11.30 2.40 2.97
N PHE A 122 12.44 2.94 2.57
CA PHE A 122 12.75 4.38 2.63
C PHE A 122 14.02 4.73 1.83
N LEU A 123 14.15 6.01 1.48
CA LEU A 123 15.34 6.56 0.87
C LEU A 123 16.56 6.45 1.82
N ARG A 124 17.72 6.08 1.29
CA ARG A 124 18.97 6.09 2.07
C ARG A 124 19.29 7.50 2.55
N PHE A 125 19.76 7.61 3.79
CA PHE A 125 20.28 8.85 4.30
C PHE A 125 21.65 9.11 3.65
N GLN A 126 21.75 10.18 2.89
CA GLN A 126 23.01 10.63 2.27
C GLN A 126 23.18 12.11 2.51
N LEU A 127 24.42 12.53 2.82
CA LEU A 127 24.77 13.94 2.85
C LEU A 127 24.68 14.48 1.42
N GLY A 128 23.83 15.50 1.22
CA GLY A 128 23.53 16.02 -0.09
C GLY A 128 22.56 17.21 -0.02
N PRO A 129 21.85 17.51 -1.10
CA PRO A 129 20.86 18.59 -1.11
C PRO A 129 19.84 18.44 0.02
N LEU A 130 19.52 19.54 0.69
CA LEU A 130 18.59 19.58 1.85
C LEU A 130 17.27 18.85 1.59
N ARG A 131 16.77 18.92 0.36
CA ARG A 131 15.55 18.19 -0.06
C ARG A 131 15.68 16.67 0.12
N HIS A 132 16.85 16.07 -0.12
CA HIS A 132 17.07 14.63 0.04
C HIS A 132 17.09 14.24 1.52
N ILE A 133 17.70 15.09 2.35
CA ILE A 133 17.72 14.89 3.81
C ILE A 133 16.30 14.96 4.36
N CYS A 134 15.54 15.99 4.00
CA CYS A 134 14.13 16.12 4.40
C CYS A 134 13.30 14.92 3.96
N MET A 135 13.43 14.49 2.71
CA MET A 135 12.70 13.34 2.19
C MET A 135 13.07 12.04 2.93
N ALA A 136 14.38 11.83 3.19
CA ALA A 136 14.83 10.66 3.95
C ALA A 136 14.30 10.65 5.40
N LEU A 137 14.17 11.81 6.04
CA LEU A 137 13.56 11.93 7.37
C LEU A 137 12.05 11.65 7.32
N VAL A 138 11.33 12.25 6.37
CA VAL A 138 9.90 12.01 6.20
C VAL A 138 9.62 10.53 5.93
N HIS A 139 10.40 9.86 5.08
CA HIS A 139 10.25 8.42 4.83
C HIS A 139 10.41 7.59 6.11
N ARG A 140 11.31 7.97 7.03
CA ARG A 140 11.45 7.26 8.32
C ARG A 140 10.23 7.46 9.22
N VAL A 141 9.69 8.68 9.26
CA VAL A 141 8.44 8.95 9.97
C VAL A 141 7.30 8.13 9.38
N MET A 142 7.17 8.09 8.05
CA MET A 142 6.20 7.25 7.36
C MET A 142 6.37 5.78 7.72
N THR A 143 7.62 5.28 7.73
CA THR A 143 7.93 3.90 8.13
C THR A 143 7.51 3.62 9.58
N ILE A 144 7.81 4.51 10.53
CA ILE A 144 7.39 4.36 11.93
C ILE A 144 5.86 4.26 12.03
N VAL A 145 5.14 5.14 11.34
CA VAL A 145 3.67 5.14 11.35
C VAL A 145 3.12 3.84 10.77
N LEU A 146 3.64 3.41 9.62
CA LEU A 146 3.20 2.18 8.94
C LEU A 146 3.52 0.93 9.75
N MET A 147 4.72 0.80 10.29
CA MET A 147 5.10 -0.33 11.15
C MET A 147 4.25 -0.40 12.42
N GLY A 148 3.85 0.77 12.97
CA GLY A 148 2.94 0.82 14.10
C GLY A 148 1.48 0.49 13.77
N ALA A 149 1.08 0.61 12.51
CA ALA A 149 -0.27 0.28 12.04
C ALA A 149 -0.38 -1.16 11.53
N ALA A 150 0.71 -1.74 11.06
CA ALA A 150 0.72 -3.06 10.42
C ALA A 150 0.56 -4.19 11.44
N SER A 151 -0.35 -5.11 11.14
CA SER A 151 -0.48 -6.39 11.84
C SER A 151 0.52 -7.44 11.32
N ARG A 152 0.99 -7.27 10.09
CA ARG A 152 1.97 -8.13 9.43
C ARG A 152 2.77 -7.35 8.39
N VAL A 153 4.05 -7.67 8.28
CA VAL A 153 4.96 -7.04 7.31
C VAL A 153 5.67 -8.11 6.51
N TRP A 154 5.58 -8.02 5.21
CA TRP A 154 6.28 -8.80 4.22
C TRP A 154 7.34 -7.93 3.55
N VAL A 155 8.42 -8.52 3.12
CA VAL A 155 9.49 -7.82 2.38
C VAL A 155 9.73 -8.50 1.04
N ALA A 156 9.88 -7.71 -0.03
CA ALA A 156 10.14 -8.26 -1.36
C ALA A 156 11.53 -8.90 -1.48
N ILE A 157 12.50 -8.42 -0.69
CA ILE A 157 13.86 -9.00 -0.62
C ILE A 157 14.36 -9.06 0.83
N PRO A 158 15.17 -10.06 1.22
CA PRO A 158 15.65 -10.20 2.59
C PRO A 158 16.43 -8.99 3.12
N ALA A 159 17.09 -8.22 2.24
CA ALA A 159 17.83 -7.03 2.62
C ALA A 159 16.98 -5.95 3.28
N TRP A 160 15.66 -5.93 3.05
CA TRP A 160 14.76 -4.96 3.67
C TRP A 160 14.42 -5.34 5.13
N GLU A 161 14.45 -6.61 5.49
CA GLU A 161 14.20 -7.05 6.86
C GLU A 161 15.15 -6.38 7.84
N SER A 162 16.46 -6.42 7.57
CA SER A 162 17.47 -5.83 8.45
C SER A 162 17.28 -4.32 8.65
N LYS A 163 16.77 -3.63 7.62
CA LYS A 163 16.48 -2.18 7.67
C LYS A 163 15.20 -1.85 8.40
N LEU A 164 14.21 -2.75 8.38
CA LEU A 164 12.91 -2.55 9.03
C LEU A 164 12.91 -3.03 10.48
N ARG A 165 13.78 -3.97 10.85
CA ARG A 165 13.89 -4.52 12.21
C ARG A 165 13.94 -3.46 13.32
N PRO A 166 14.67 -2.31 13.19
CA PRO A 166 14.66 -1.25 14.21
C PRO A 166 13.31 -0.57 14.44
N TYR A 167 12.37 -0.72 13.50
CA TYR A 167 11.03 -0.13 13.55
C TYR A 167 9.94 -1.15 13.93
N ALA A 168 10.29 -2.44 14.05
CA ALA A 168 9.37 -3.49 14.49
C ALA A 168 9.09 -3.34 15.99
N ARG A 169 7.82 -3.61 16.38
CA ARG A 169 7.38 -3.65 17.79
C ARG A 169 7.29 -5.09 18.27
#